data_ea323eef8936b5aa9c4af329f4f9c2a7
#
_entry.id   ea323eef8936b5aa9c4af329f4f9c2a7
#
_cell.length_a   1.000
_cell.length_b   1.000
_cell.length_c   1.000
_cell.angle_alpha   90.00
_cell.angle_beta   90.00
_cell.angle_gamma   90.00
#
_symmetry.space_group_name_H-M   'P 1'
#
loop_
_entity.id
_entity.type
_entity.pdbx_description
1 polymer ?
#
loop_
_entity_poly.entity_id
_entity_poly.type
_entity_poly.pdbx_seq_one_letter_code
_entity_poly.pdbx_strand_id
1 'polypeptide(L)'
;TDFQLSIVLLYGFFSAAIITPFAIYRFLTGATAVGILDTVLVTVIACVVVYGWKYGETERTGKFLVVIGSLGALLSSEMLGVIGVFWMYVAIVANFFLTTNIRFATVFTTAVIILLAITGKSFDNAALMWSFLATSGLLAVLSYIVAHQYERQRANLEHLADTDPLTGAFNRRVMERELHLAVEENARKGT
;
A
#
# COMPACT_ATOMS: atom_id res chain seq x y z
N THR A 1 -9.83 -16.81 -0.18
CA THR A 1 -8.71 -15.93 -0.60
C THR A 1 -8.74 -14.71 0.29
N ASP A 2 -7.63 -14.43 0.92
CA ASP A 2 -7.52 -13.24 1.75
C ASP A 2 -7.66 -12.02 0.84
N PHE A 3 -8.63 -11.16 1.12
CA PHE A 3 -8.93 -9.99 0.31
C PHE A 3 -7.70 -9.06 0.20
N GLN A 4 -6.94 -8.94 1.28
CA GLN A 4 -5.70 -8.17 1.30
C GLN A 4 -4.66 -8.73 0.31
N LEU A 5 -4.56 -10.05 0.20
CA LEU A 5 -3.67 -10.70 -0.77
C LEU A 5 -4.09 -10.35 -2.20
N SER A 6 -5.39 -10.32 -2.48
CA SER A 6 -5.89 -9.94 -3.80
C SER A 6 -5.51 -8.52 -4.19
N ILE A 7 -5.59 -7.55 -3.25
CA ILE A 7 -5.14 -6.16 -3.48
C ILE A 7 -3.64 -6.13 -3.80
N VAL A 8 -2.83 -6.82 -3.02
CA VAL A 8 -1.37 -6.88 -3.22
C VAL A 8 -1.02 -7.48 -4.59
N LEU A 9 -1.67 -8.58 -4.99
CA LEU A 9 -1.45 -9.23 -6.29
C LEU A 9 -1.88 -8.32 -7.45
N LEU A 10 -3.06 -7.67 -7.35
CA LEU A 10 -3.54 -6.74 -8.36
C LEU A 10 -2.62 -5.53 -8.50
N TYR A 11 -2.19 -4.94 -7.38
CA TYR A 11 -1.24 -3.84 -7.39
C TYR A 11 0.07 -4.22 -8.11
N GLY A 12 0.64 -5.38 -7.77
CA GLY A 12 1.85 -5.87 -8.42
C GLY A 12 1.68 -6.09 -9.91
N PHE A 13 0.58 -6.73 -10.32
CA PHE A 13 0.27 -6.96 -11.72
C PHE A 13 0.12 -5.66 -12.52
N PHE A 14 -0.71 -4.73 -12.03
CA PHE A 14 -0.92 -3.45 -12.71
C PHE A 14 0.33 -2.57 -12.71
N SER A 15 1.09 -2.56 -11.62
CA SER A 15 2.38 -1.85 -11.58
C SER A 15 3.34 -2.39 -12.63
N ALA A 16 3.50 -3.70 -12.74
CA ALA A 16 4.33 -4.30 -13.76
C ALA A 16 3.82 -4.00 -15.18
N ALA A 17 2.51 -4.14 -15.42
CA ALA A 17 1.91 -3.92 -16.74
C ALA A 17 2.04 -2.46 -17.20
N ILE A 18 1.97 -1.49 -16.28
CA ILE A 18 2.03 -0.07 -16.60
C ILE A 18 3.48 0.43 -16.67
N ILE A 19 4.33 0.08 -15.70
CA ILE A 19 5.71 0.61 -15.63
C ILE A 19 6.61 -0.01 -16.71
N THR A 20 6.43 -1.29 -17.05
CA THR A 20 7.28 -1.97 -18.04
C THR A 20 7.31 -1.27 -19.42
N PRO A 21 6.19 -0.85 -20.02
CA PRO A 21 6.21 -0.08 -21.26
C PRO A 21 6.99 1.24 -21.15
N PHE A 22 6.90 1.93 -20.00
CA PHE A 22 7.69 3.15 -19.76
C PHE A 22 9.18 2.84 -19.66
N ALA A 23 9.58 1.76 -19.00
CA ALA A 23 10.98 1.34 -18.95
C ALA A 23 11.54 1.09 -20.36
N ILE A 24 10.80 0.34 -21.19
CA ILE A 24 11.18 0.07 -22.59
C ILE A 24 11.32 1.40 -23.38
N TYR A 25 10.30 2.26 -23.30
CA TYR A 25 10.32 3.56 -23.98
C TYR A 25 11.54 4.40 -23.58
N ARG A 26 11.88 4.44 -22.29
CA ARG A 26 13.02 5.20 -21.77
C ARG A 26 14.36 4.66 -22.25
N PHE A 27 14.52 3.34 -22.37
CA PHE A 27 15.71 2.75 -22.99
C PHE A 27 15.81 3.12 -24.48
N LEU A 28 14.70 3.08 -25.22
CA LEU A 28 14.68 3.44 -26.65
C LEU A 28 14.97 4.93 -26.90
N THR A 29 14.59 5.81 -25.96
CA THR A 29 14.80 7.26 -26.07
C THR A 29 16.11 7.75 -25.43
N GLY A 30 16.94 6.84 -24.92
CA GLY A 30 18.23 7.19 -24.33
C GLY A 30 18.17 7.66 -22.87
N ALA A 31 16.99 7.68 -22.23
CA ALA A 31 16.83 8.00 -20.79
C ALA A 31 17.17 6.79 -19.91
N THR A 32 18.36 6.21 -20.12
CA THR A 32 18.76 4.90 -19.56
C THR A 32 18.71 4.84 -18.04
N ALA A 33 19.11 5.93 -17.35
CA ALA A 33 19.11 5.95 -15.87
C ALA A 33 17.69 5.77 -15.30
N VAL A 34 16.69 6.41 -15.91
CA VAL A 34 15.29 6.28 -15.48
C VAL A 34 14.71 4.92 -15.89
N GLY A 35 15.11 4.41 -17.07
CA GLY A 35 14.75 3.05 -17.51
C GLY A 35 15.26 1.97 -16.57
N ILE A 36 16.49 2.15 -16.02
CA ILE A 36 17.04 1.26 -14.99
C ILE A 36 16.21 1.35 -13.69
N LEU A 37 15.88 2.56 -13.25
CA LEU A 37 15.03 2.77 -12.06
C LEU A 37 13.71 2.03 -12.21
N ASP A 38 13.01 2.17 -13.33
CA ASP A 38 11.74 1.50 -13.60
C ASP A 38 11.88 -0.02 -13.59
N THR A 39 12.94 -0.54 -14.23
CA THR A 39 13.19 -1.99 -14.28
C THR A 39 13.46 -2.56 -12.88
N VAL A 40 14.28 -1.87 -12.08
CA VAL A 40 14.55 -2.27 -10.70
C VAL A 40 13.26 -2.22 -9.88
N LEU A 41 12.46 -1.17 -10.02
CA LEU A 41 11.20 -1.00 -9.29
C LEU A 41 10.23 -2.14 -9.60
N VAL A 42 10.00 -2.44 -10.88
CA VAL A 42 9.13 -3.56 -11.30
C VAL A 42 9.64 -4.89 -10.77
N THR A 43 10.94 -5.13 -10.87
CA THR A 43 11.55 -6.38 -10.39
C THR A 43 11.36 -6.55 -8.88
N VAL A 44 11.64 -5.50 -8.10
CA VAL A 44 11.49 -5.54 -6.64
C VAL A 44 10.03 -5.71 -6.25
N ILE A 45 9.09 -4.98 -6.88
CA ILE A 45 7.65 -5.16 -6.65
C ILE A 45 7.25 -6.62 -6.93
N ALA A 46 7.65 -7.18 -8.05
CA ALA A 46 7.34 -8.56 -8.41
C ALA A 46 7.89 -9.56 -7.36
N CYS A 47 9.14 -9.40 -6.93
CA CYS A 47 9.72 -10.25 -5.89
C CYS A 47 8.96 -10.17 -4.57
N VAL A 48 8.57 -8.97 -4.13
CA VAL A 48 7.82 -8.74 -2.89
C VAL A 48 6.41 -9.34 -2.98
N VAL A 49 5.75 -9.20 -4.13
CA VAL A 49 4.42 -9.79 -4.38
C VAL A 49 4.48 -11.32 -4.37
N VAL A 50 5.48 -11.93 -5.04
CA VAL A 50 5.69 -13.37 -5.03
C VAL A 50 5.98 -13.89 -3.62
N TYR A 51 6.77 -13.15 -2.84
CA TYR A 51 7.01 -13.45 -1.44
C TYR A 51 5.70 -13.47 -0.64
N GLY A 52 4.88 -12.43 -0.74
CA GLY A 52 3.59 -12.34 -0.05
C GLY A 52 2.63 -13.47 -0.44
N TRP A 53 2.59 -13.81 -1.73
CA TRP A 53 1.78 -14.92 -2.22
C TRP A 53 2.24 -16.29 -1.66
N LYS A 54 3.56 -16.52 -1.63
CA LYS A 54 4.12 -17.80 -1.19
C LYS A 54 4.03 -18.02 0.32
N TYR A 55 4.24 -16.96 1.12
CA TYR A 55 4.34 -17.09 2.58
C TYR A 55 3.08 -16.60 3.32
N GLY A 56 2.11 -16.00 2.64
CA GLY A 56 0.87 -15.50 3.25
C GLY A 56 1.03 -14.27 4.14
N GLU A 57 2.21 -13.66 4.19
CA GLU A 57 2.50 -12.49 5.03
C GLU A 57 2.05 -11.18 4.36
N THR A 58 0.75 -11.02 4.18
CA THR A 58 0.16 -9.91 3.40
C THR A 58 0.44 -8.53 3.99
N GLU A 59 0.40 -8.37 5.31
CA GLU A 59 0.64 -7.09 5.98
C GLU A 59 2.09 -6.62 5.83
N ARG A 60 3.08 -7.51 5.99
CA ARG A 60 4.49 -7.17 5.75
C ARG A 60 4.73 -6.83 4.28
N THR A 61 4.19 -7.64 3.39
CA THR A 61 4.27 -7.40 1.94
C THR A 61 3.69 -6.04 1.59
N GLY A 62 2.52 -5.69 2.13
CA GLY A 62 1.89 -4.39 1.93
C GLY A 62 2.78 -3.23 2.39
N LYS A 63 3.37 -3.31 3.59
CA LYS A 63 4.31 -2.29 4.10
C LYS A 63 5.55 -2.14 3.22
N PHE A 64 6.12 -3.25 2.74
CA PHE A 64 7.24 -3.19 1.80
C PHE A 64 6.85 -2.50 0.49
N LEU A 65 5.68 -2.81 -0.06
CA LEU A 65 5.19 -2.17 -1.28
C LEU A 65 4.93 -0.67 -1.09
N VAL A 66 4.40 -0.25 0.06
CA VAL A 66 4.24 1.16 0.44
C VAL A 66 5.59 1.88 0.39
N VAL A 67 6.61 1.31 1.01
CA VAL A 67 7.96 1.90 1.05
C VAL A 67 8.57 1.95 -0.35
N ILE A 68 8.57 0.83 -1.07
CA ILE A 68 9.19 0.72 -2.40
C ILE A 68 8.47 1.59 -3.43
N GLY A 69 7.14 1.56 -3.45
CA GLY A 69 6.34 2.37 -4.37
C GLY A 69 6.53 3.87 -4.14
N SER A 70 6.54 4.30 -2.88
CA SER A 70 6.76 5.71 -2.53
C SER A 70 8.18 6.18 -2.81
N LEU A 71 9.19 5.36 -2.52
CA LEU A 71 10.58 5.68 -2.88
C LEU A 71 10.76 5.72 -4.41
N GLY A 72 10.15 4.79 -5.15
CA GLY A 72 10.15 4.82 -6.60
C GLY A 72 9.52 6.08 -7.17
N ALA A 73 8.37 6.51 -6.62
CA ALA A 73 7.71 7.75 -7.02
C ALA A 73 8.55 8.99 -6.68
N LEU A 74 9.21 9.02 -5.51
CA LEU A 74 10.11 10.10 -5.11
C LEU A 74 11.32 10.18 -6.06
N LEU A 75 12.00 9.08 -6.32
CA LEU A 75 13.13 9.04 -7.24
C LEU A 75 12.73 9.41 -8.67
N SER A 76 11.55 8.95 -9.12
CA SER A 76 11.01 9.35 -10.43
C SER A 76 10.76 10.85 -10.49
N SER A 77 10.27 11.47 -9.43
CA SER A 77 10.05 12.93 -9.39
C SER A 77 11.34 13.72 -9.40
N GLU A 78 12.40 13.25 -8.71
CA GLU A 78 13.72 13.89 -8.74
C GLU A 78 14.40 13.78 -10.12
N MET A 79 14.17 12.68 -10.85
CA MET A 79 14.79 12.44 -12.17
C MET A 79 14.02 13.03 -13.33
N LEU A 80 12.69 13.11 -13.25
CA LEU A 80 11.79 13.53 -14.34
C LEU A 80 11.10 14.87 -14.07
N GLY A 81 11.36 15.50 -12.92
CA GLY A 81 10.68 16.73 -12.53
C GLY A 81 9.16 16.52 -12.38
N VAL A 82 8.38 17.49 -12.84
CA VAL A 82 6.91 17.50 -12.73
C VAL A 82 6.25 16.23 -13.28
N ILE A 83 6.79 15.65 -14.36
CA ILE A 83 6.25 14.42 -14.95
C ILE A 83 6.36 13.26 -13.93
N GLY A 84 7.45 13.19 -13.19
CA GLY A 84 7.65 12.17 -12.15
C GLY A 84 6.72 12.35 -10.94
N VAL A 85 6.30 13.59 -10.64
CA VAL A 85 5.39 13.90 -9.53
C VAL A 85 4.03 13.21 -9.70
N PHE A 86 3.57 12.93 -10.92
CA PHE A 86 2.32 12.20 -11.13
C PHE A 86 2.32 10.79 -10.52
N TRP A 87 3.47 10.12 -10.44
CA TRP A 87 3.58 8.83 -9.77
C TRP A 87 3.34 8.91 -8.26
N MET A 88 3.55 10.09 -7.66
CA MET A 88 3.27 10.30 -6.25
C MET A 88 1.77 10.18 -5.93
N TYR A 89 0.87 10.62 -6.82
CA TYR A 89 -0.58 10.46 -6.60
C TYR A 89 -0.98 8.99 -6.58
N VAL A 90 -0.38 8.16 -7.44
CA VAL A 90 -0.60 6.71 -7.44
C VAL A 90 -0.09 6.09 -6.14
N ALA A 91 1.11 6.47 -5.68
CA ALA A 91 1.68 5.99 -4.43
C ALA A 91 0.83 6.39 -3.22
N ILE A 92 0.32 7.63 -3.17
CA ILE A 92 -0.55 8.11 -2.08
C ILE A 92 -1.78 7.21 -1.94
N VAL A 93 -2.49 6.96 -3.03
CA VAL A 93 -3.68 6.09 -3.00
C VAL A 93 -3.29 4.67 -2.59
N ALA A 94 -2.27 4.09 -3.24
CA ALA A 94 -1.84 2.73 -2.98
C ALA A 94 -1.43 2.50 -1.51
N ASN A 95 -0.78 3.48 -0.88
CA ASN A 95 -0.32 3.37 0.50
C ASN A 95 -1.46 3.07 1.49
N PHE A 96 -2.66 3.61 1.27
CA PHE A 96 -3.80 3.39 2.15
C PHE A 96 -4.53 2.05 1.90
N PHE A 97 -4.30 1.41 0.75
CA PHE A 97 -4.94 0.14 0.41
C PHE A 97 -4.00 -1.08 0.54
N LEU A 98 -2.68 -0.86 0.50
CA LEU A 98 -1.69 -1.93 0.60
C LEU A 98 -1.42 -2.43 2.01
N THR A 99 -1.72 -1.64 3.05
CA THR A 99 -1.54 -2.02 4.46
C THR A 99 -2.81 -1.83 5.25
N THR A 100 -3.07 -2.71 6.20
CA THR A 100 -4.18 -2.57 7.17
C THR A 100 -3.83 -1.58 8.30
N ASN A 101 -2.55 -1.22 8.44
CA ASN A 101 -2.12 -0.25 9.43
C ASN A 101 -2.26 1.19 8.92
N ILE A 102 -3.46 1.75 9.09
CA ILE A 102 -3.79 3.10 8.62
C ILE A 102 -2.88 4.19 9.21
N ARG A 103 -2.38 4.00 10.45
CA ARG A 103 -1.44 4.95 11.09
C ARG A 103 -0.11 4.95 10.35
N PHE A 104 0.41 3.76 10.01
CA PHE A 104 1.63 3.63 9.23
C PHE A 104 1.46 4.29 7.84
N ALA A 105 0.37 3.98 7.13
CA ALA A 105 0.06 4.60 5.83
C ALA A 105 0.04 6.13 5.92
N THR A 106 -0.66 6.69 6.92
CA THR A 106 -0.79 8.15 7.11
C THR A 106 0.55 8.81 7.39
N VAL A 107 1.30 8.31 8.37
CA VAL A 107 2.59 8.88 8.77
C VAL A 107 3.59 8.81 7.61
N PHE A 108 3.66 7.65 6.96
CA PHE A 108 4.60 7.45 5.85
C PHE A 108 4.27 8.30 4.64
N THR A 109 2.99 8.35 4.23
CA THR A 109 2.53 9.20 3.11
C THR A 109 2.80 10.68 3.39
N THR A 110 2.49 11.15 4.60
CA THR A 110 2.75 12.55 5.00
C THR A 110 4.23 12.86 4.96
N ALA A 111 5.09 11.95 5.48
CA ALA A 111 6.53 12.13 5.47
C ALA A 111 7.10 12.21 4.04
N VAL A 112 6.61 11.39 3.11
CA VAL A 112 7.07 11.40 1.71
C VAL A 112 6.63 12.67 0.98
N ILE A 113 5.39 13.15 1.20
CA ILE A 113 4.90 14.43 0.63
C ILE A 113 5.76 15.60 1.14
N ILE A 114 6.03 15.64 2.44
CA ILE A 114 6.89 16.68 3.05
C ILE A 114 8.30 16.61 2.50
N LEU A 115 8.87 15.42 2.37
CA LEU A 115 10.21 15.24 1.84
C LEU A 115 10.32 15.76 0.40
N LEU A 116 9.34 15.44 -0.47
CA LEU A 116 9.28 15.96 -1.83
C LEU A 116 9.16 17.49 -1.88
N ALA A 117 8.37 18.07 -0.96
CA ALA A 117 8.24 19.53 -0.86
C ALA A 117 9.53 20.22 -0.38
N ILE A 118 10.27 19.60 0.55
CA ILE A 118 11.53 20.14 1.06
C ILE A 118 12.63 20.09 0.00
N THR A 119 12.74 19.01 -0.77
CA THR A 119 13.72 18.91 -1.86
C THR A 119 13.45 19.97 -2.92
N GLY A 120 12.19 20.22 -3.23
CA GLY A 120 11.72 21.25 -4.17
C GLY A 120 12.23 21.16 -5.59
N LYS A 121 13.16 20.24 -5.87
CA LYS A 121 13.87 20.11 -7.16
C LYS A 121 12.95 19.71 -8.32
N SER A 122 11.85 19.00 -7.99
CA SER A 122 10.90 18.50 -8.97
C SER A 122 9.93 19.56 -9.47
N PHE A 123 9.94 20.77 -8.89
CA PHE A 123 9.00 21.84 -9.22
C PHE A 123 9.70 23.03 -9.88
N ASP A 124 9.22 23.43 -11.06
CA ASP A 124 9.77 24.57 -11.80
C ASP A 124 9.48 25.92 -11.10
N ASN A 125 8.42 25.97 -10.28
CA ASN A 125 8.03 27.17 -9.56
C ASN A 125 7.19 26.85 -8.31
N ALA A 126 7.09 27.82 -7.41
CA ALA A 126 6.36 27.69 -6.17
C ALA A 126 4.84 27.41 -6.37
N ALA A 127 4.23 27.90 -7.45
CA ALA A 127 2.82 27.66 -7.71
C ALA A 127 2.53 26.19 -7.98
N LEU A 128 3.40 25.50 -8.74
CA LEU A 128 3.30 24.05 -8.96
C LEU A 128 3.47 23.27 -7.66
N MET A 129 4.42 23.66 -6.81
CA MET A 129 4.63 23.04 -5.51
C MET A 129 3.40 23.18 -4.61
N TRP A 130 2.84 24.37 -4.50
CA TRP A 130 1.63 24.59 -3.70
C TRP A 130 0.41 23.86 -4.25
N SER A 131 0.27 23.80 -5.58
CA SER A 131 -0.79 23.02 -6.24
C SER A 131 -0.65 21.54 -5.94
N PHE A 132 0.58 21.00 -5.99
CA PHE A 132 0.86 19.62 -5.61
C PHE A 132 0.51 19.36 -4.14
N LEU A 133 0.95 20.23 -3.22
CA LEU A 133 0.66 20.07 -1.78
C LEU A 133 -0.83 20.07 -1.49
N ALA A 134 -1.59 20.99 -2.11
CA ALA A 134 -3.03 21.07 -1.95
C ALA A 134 -3.74 19.81 -2.49
N THR A 135 -3.38 19.39 -3.71
CA THR A 135 -4.03 18.22 -4.35
C THR A 135 -3.62 16.91 -3.71
N SER A 136 -2.36 16.73 -3.37
CA SER A 136 -1.87 15.53 -2.66
C SER A 136 -2.41 15.43 -1.23
N GLY A 137 -2.52 16.55 -0.53
CA GLY A 137 -3.15 16.62 0.79
C GLY A 137 -4.63 16.24 0.72
N LEU A 138 -5.38 16.79 -0.23
CA LEU A 138 -6.79 16.42 -0.44
C LEU A 138 -6.91 14.91 -0.77
N LEU A 139 -6.08 14.42 -1.68
CA LEU A 139 -6.10 13.01 -2.06
C LEU A 139 -5.76 12.08 -0.89
N ALA A 140 -4.78 12.45 -0.05
CA ALA A 140 -4.42 11.69 1.15
C ALA A 140 -5.57 11.64 2.15
N VAL A 141 -6.27 12.76 2.38
CA VAL A 141 -7.44 12.82 3.26
C VAL A 141 -8.58 11.95 2.73
N LEU A 142 -8.90 12.03 1.44
CA LEU A 142 -9.92 11.20 0.83
C LEU A 142 -9.57 9.71 0.90
N SER A 143 -8.32 9.35 0.60
CA SER A 143 -7.84 7.97 0.69
C SER A 143 -7.91 7.44 2.13
N TYR A 144 -7.54 8.26 3.12
CA TYR A 144 -7.68 7.94 4.53
C TYR A 144 -9.15 7.66 4.91
N ILE A 145 -10.08 8.55 4.52
CA ILE A 145 -11.50 8.39 4.83
C ILE A 145 -12.04 7.08 4.25
N VAL A 146 -11.75 6.83 2.97
CA VAL A 146 -12.21 5.61 2.28
C VAL A 146 -11.62 4.35 2.93
N ALA A 147 -10.31 4.33 3.18
CA ALA A 147 -9.65 3.18 3.81
C ALA A 147 -10.21 2.93 5.23
N HIS A 148 -10.42 4.00 6.02
CA HIS A 148 -10.98 3.88 7.36
C HIS A 148 -12.43 3.39 7.37
N GLN A 149 -13.26 3.86 6.45
CA GLN A 149 -14.64 3.37 6.30
C GLN A 149 -14.65 1.91 5.88
N TYR A 150 -13.76 1.54 4.95
CA TYR A 150 -13.62 0.16 4.51
C TYR A 150 -13.24 -0.80 5.65
N GLU A 151 -12.25 -0.44 6.48
CA GLU A 151 -11.89 -1.24 7.64
C GLU A 151 -13.04 -1.38 8.65
N ARG A 152 -13.79 -0.31 8.90
CA ARG A 152 -14.98 -0.36 9.77
C ARG A 152 -16.06 -1.29 9.21
N GLN A 153 -16.34 -1.23 7.91
CA GLN A 153 -17.31 -2.11 7.28
C GLN A 153 -16.88 -3.58 7.36
N ARG A 154 -15.60 -3.84 7.12
CA ARG A 154 -15.02 -5.18 7.25
C ARG A 154 -15.17 -5.73 8.68
N ALA A 155 -14.80 -4.94 9.69
CA ALA A 155 -14.95 -5.34 11.10
C ALA A 155 -16.42 -5.62 11.45
N ASN A 156 -17.36 -4.82 10.97
CA ASN A 156 -18.79 -5.06 11.17
C ASN A 156 -19.27 -6.36 10.50
N LEU A 157 -18.82 -6.64 9.28
CA LEU A 157 -19.17 -7.89 8.60
C LEU A 157 -18.56 -9.12 9.31
N GLU A 158 -17.33 -9.02 9.80
CA GLU A 158 -16.70 -10.06 10.61
C GLU A 158 -17.48 -10.28 11.92
N HIS A 159 -17.91 -9.22 12.58
CA HIS A 159 -18.73 -9.34 13.81
C HIS A 159 -20.10 -9.98 13.53
N LEU A 160 -20.76 -9.61 12.43
CA LEU A 160 -22.05 -10.23 12.04
C LEU A 160 -21.89 -11.71 11.65
N ALA A 161 -20.73 -12.09 11.11
CA ALA A 161 -20.42 -13.48 10.80
C ALA A 161 -20.03 -14.30 12.04
N ASP A 162 -19.62 -13.66 13.12
CA ASP A 162 -19.20 -14.32 14.37
C ASP A 162 -20.36 -14.64 15.31
N THR A 163 -21.52 -14.03 15.12
CA THR A 163 -22.74 -14.25 15.92
C THR A 163 -23.89 -14.81 15.08
N ASP A 164 -24.59 -15.78 15.61
CA ASP A 164 -25.84 -16.27 15.00
C ASP A 164 -26.96 -15.23 15.21
N PRO A 165 -27.57 -14.68 14.14
CA PRO A 165 -28.55 -13.61 14.25
C PRO A 165 -29.86 -14.01 14.93
N LEU A 166 -30.16 -15.33 15.05
CA LEU A 166 -31.37 -15.84 15.66
C LEU A 166 -31.23 -16.09 17.16
N THR A 167 -30.06 -16.57 17.59
CA THR A 167 -29.83 -16.98 18.98
C THR A 167 -28.95 -16.01 19.74
N GLY A 168 -28.24 -15.09 19.07
CA GLY A 168 -27.21 -14.22 19.67
C GLY A 168 -25.99 -14.98 20.18
N ALA A 169 -25.92 -16.29 19.98
CA ALA A 169 -24.80 -17.11 20.38
C ALA A 169 -23.61 -16.96 19.42
N PHE A 170 -22.42 -17.19 19.92
CA PHE A 170 -21.24 -17.25 19.05
C PHE A 170 -21.38 -18.39 18.03
N ASN A 171 -21.04 -18.09 16.78
CA ASN A 171 -20.96 -19.09 15.73
C ASN A 171 -19.92 -20.16 16.09
N ARG A 172 -20.13 -21.39 15.62
CA ARG A 172 -19.22 -22.54 15.79
C ARG A 172 -17.75 -22.19 15.53
N ARG A 173 -17.49 -21.36 14.54
CA ARG A 173 -16.15 -20.90 14.16
C ARG A 173 -15.47 -20.10 15.28
N VAL A 174 -16.20 -19.24 15.98
CA VAL A 174 -15.69 -18.47 17.13
C VAL A 174 -15.43 -19.41 18.30
N MET A 175 -16.37 -20.34 18.56
CA MET A 175 -16.18 -21.33 19.63
C MET A 175 -14.94 -22.19 19.43
N GLU A 176 -14.69 -22.67 18.20
CA GLU A 176 -13.48 -23.45 17.89
C GLU A 176 -12.19 -22.61 18.07
N ARG A 177 -12.20 -21.34 17.68
CA ARG A 177 -11.08 -20.41 17.88
C ARG A 177 -10.79 -20.17 19.37
N GLU A 178 -11.82 -19.83 20.15
CA GLU A 178 -11.68 -19.58 21.60
C GLU A 178 -11.23 -20.85 22.35
N LEU A 179 -11.73 -22.02 21.93
CA LEU A 179 -11.29 -23.29 22.49
C LEU A 179 -9.80 -23.55 22.21
N HIS A 180 -9.35 -23.29 20.99
CA HIS A 180 -7.93 -23.41 20.63
C HIS A 180 -7.05 -22.48 21.49
N LEU A 181 -7.44 -21.21 21.63
CA LEU A 181 -6.72 -20.24 22.45
C LEU A 181 -6.67 -20.67 23.93
N ALA A 182 -7.80 -21.16 24.46
CA ALA A 182 -7.85 -21.65 25.83
C ALA A 182 -6.96 -22.88 26.07
N VAL A 183 -6.88 -23.78 25.09
CA VAL A 183 -5.99 -24.97 25.14
C VAL A 183 -4.52 -24.54 25.08
N GLU A 184 -4.16 -23.60 24.20
CA GLU A 184 -2.79 -23.08 24.13
C GLU A 184 -2.39 -22.32 25.39
N GLU A 185 -3.30 -21.56 25.99
CA GLU A 185 -3.05 -20.82 27.21
C GLU A 185 -2.86 -21.79 28.41
N ASN A 186 -3.67 -22.85 28.49
CA ASN A 186 -3.51 -23.92 29.49
C ASN A 186 -2.17 -24.66 29.32
N ALA A 187 -1.79 -24.97 28.09
CA ALA A 187 -0.50 -25.59 27.80
C ALA A 187 0.70 -24.70 28.19
N ARG A 188 0.57 -23.38 28.06
CA ARG A 188 1.61 -22.42 28.51
C ARG A 188 1.67 -22.24 30.04
N LYS A 189 0.53 -22.33 30.74
CA LYS A 189 0.48 -22.14 32.19
C LYS A 189 0.84 -23.39 32.97
N GLY A 190 0.98 -24.56 32.31
CA GLY A 190 1.49 -25.78 32.93
C GLY A 190 0.57 -26.40 34.00
N THR A 191 -0.76 -26.16 33.94
CA THR A 191 -1.77 -26.80 34.77
C THR A 191 -2.57 -27.80 33.97
#